data_8e51079b8b89e8d87cae682703db71df
#
_entry.id   8e51079b8b89e8d87cae682703db71df
#
_cell.length_a   1.000
_cell.length_b   1.000
_cell.length_c   1.000
_cell.angle_alpha   90.00
_cell.angle_beta   90.00
_cell.angle_gamma   90.00
#
_symmetry.space_group_name_H-M   'P 1'
#
loop_
_entity.id
_entity.type
_entity.pdbx_description
1 polymer ?
#
loop_
_entity_poly.entity_id
_entity_poly.type
_entity_poly.pdbx_seq_one_letter_code
_entity_poly.pdbx_strand_id
1 'polypeptide(L)'
;FGKKEDGKPSIAIVGALYGDAISQLYVASSLVNFLTQKEAENPDFIQGEILIIPSVNNYSFNIAERYWPLDKTDIDMMFPGYDKGETTQRIAHRLFEALQGFTYGVVLENRKDRAYCLPYIKLFNVFEESIGEAKKFGFRFIHHRATTPVDTVSLQYNWKLWGTKTFSIVFGKRSEIDYENGALTIEAITRFLSKNNIIDFAVAEGYSSNVITRDKIEVLKASKAGLF
;
A
#
# COMPACT_ATOMS: atom_id res chain seq x y z
N PHE A 1 -2.56 15.61 6.18
CA PHE A 1 -3.22 15.84 7.45
C PHE A 1 -2.17 15.91 8.56
N GLY A 2 -2.44 16.71 9.58
CA GLY A 2 -1.49 16.96 10.65
C GLY A 2 -0.23 17.69 10.19
N LYS A 3 0.78 17.70 11.04
CA LYS A 3 2.09 18.31 10.75
C LYS A 3 3.19 17.40 11.24
N LYS A 4 4.32 17.46 10.56
CA LYS A 4 5.52 16.77 11.03
C LYS A 4 6.01 17.42 12.32
N GLU A 5 6.10 16.61 13.38
CA GLU A 5 6.62 17.00 14.68
C GLU A 5 7.62 15.94 15.15
N ASP A 6 8.72 16.39 15.75
CA ASP A 6 9.73 15.47 16.27
C ASP A 6 9.16 14.57 17.36
N GLY A 7 9.41 13.28 17.26
CA GLY A 7 8.92 12.27 18.20
C GLY A 7 7.49 11.79 17.96
N LYS A 8 6.73 12.41 17.05
CA LYS A 8 5.42 11.91 16.64
C LYS A 8 5.52 10.96 15.45
N PRO A 9 4.69 9.91 15.41
CA PRO A 9 4.68 8.98 14.28
C PRO A 9 4.08 9.65 13.03
N SER A 10 4.61 9.26 11.87
CA SER A 10 4.13 9.73 10.56
C SER A 10 3.93 8.56 9.60
N ILE A 11 2.96 8.69 8.70
CA ILE A 11 2.64 7.66 7.71
C ILE A 11 2.39 8.27 6.34
N ALA A 12 2.91 7.61 5.30
CA ALA A 12 2.52 7.91 3.93
C ALA A 12 1.83 6.69 3.29
N ILE A 13 0.73 6.93 2.58
CA ILE A 13 -0.08 5.91 1.91
C ILE A 13 -0.09 6.22 0.41
N VAL A 14 0.40 5.28 -0.39
CA VAL A 14 0.54 5.44 -1.84
C VAL A 14 -0.39 4.47 -2.55
N GLY A 15 -1.25 5.01 -3.40
CA GLY A 15 -2.15 4.26 -4.27
C GLY A 15 -1.87 4.51 -5.75
N ALA A 16 -2.48 3.69 -6.59
CA ALA A 16 -2.55 3.80 -8.05
C ALA A 16 -1.22 4.14 -8.73
N LEU A 17 -0.20 3.31 -8.48
CA LEU A 17 1.02 3.26 -9.31
C LEU A 17 0.68 2.82 -10.75
N TYR A 18 -0.43 2.13 -10.92
CA TYR A 18 -0.98 1.66 -12.20
C TYR A 18 -2.27 2.38 -12.54
N GLY A 19 -2.49 2.67 -13.83
CA GLY A 19 -3.69 3.36 -14.30
C GLY A 19 -4.96 2.52 -14.32
N ASP A 20 -4.88 1.22 -14.06
CA ASP A 20 -6.02 0.32 -13.91
C ASP A 20 -6.41 0.03 -12.44
N ALA A 21 -5.82 0.76 -11.48
CA ALA A 21 -5.94 0.48 -10.04
C ALA A 21 -7.10 1.24 -9.37
N ILE A 22 -8.32 1.14 -9.92
CA ILE A 22 -9.48 1.94 -9.47
C ILE A 22 -9.90 1.66 -8.01
N SER A 23 -9.77 0.41 -7.53
CA SER A 23 -10.05 0.07 -6.12
C SER A 23 -9.10 0.79 -5.16
N GLN A 24 -7.84 1.01 -5.55
CA GLN A 24 -6.86 1.73 -4.72
C GLN A 24 -7.24 3.22 -4.61
N LEU A 25 -7.68 3.82 -5.73
CA LEU A 25 -8.19 5.19 -5.73
C LEU A 25 -9.41 5.33 -4.84
N TYR A 26 -10.35 4.37 -4.90
CA TYR A 26 -11.53 4.32 -4.03
C TYR A 26 -11.13 4.30 -2.54
N VAL A 27 -10.22 3.41 -2.14
CA VAL A 27 -9.74 3.31 -0.75
C VAL A 27 -9.05 4.60 -0.31
N ALA A 28 -8.15 5.14 -1.12
CA ALA A 28 -7.42 6.37 -0.77
C ALA A 28 -8.36 7.57 -0.66
N SER A 29 -9.31 7.73 -1.58
CA SER A 29 -10.32 8.81 -1.54
C SER A 29 -11.25 8.69 -0.35
N SER A 30 -11.66 7.46 0.00
CA SER A 30 -12.51 7.21 1.18
C SER A 30 -11.77 7.52 2.48
N LEU A 31 -10.48 7.20 2.57
CA LEU A 31 -9.65 7.58 3.71
C LEU A 31 -9.52 9.11 3.84
N VAL A 32 -9.29 9.81 2.73
CA VAL A 32 -9.24 11.28 2.71
C VAL A 32 -10.57 11.86 3.23
N ASN A 33 -11.70 11.39 2.72
CA ASN A 33 -13.03 11.84 3.16
C ASN A 33 -13.23 11.58 4.66
N PHE A 34 -12.92 10.38 5.13
CA PHE A 34 -13.04 10.02 6.55
C PHE A 34 -12.20 10.93 7.44
N LEU A 35 -10.91 11.11 7.10
CA LEU A 35 -10.00 11.96 7.88
C LEU A 35 -10.46 13.42 7.88
N THR A 36 -10.90 13.95 6.73
CA THR A 36 -11.39 15.32 6.61
C THR A 36 -12.63 15.56 7.48
N GLN A 37 -13.59 14.62 7.48
CA GLN A 37 -14.77 14.72 8.33
C GLN A 37 -14.40 14.68 9.82
N LYS A 38 -13.54 13.75 10.22
CA LYS A 38 -13.15 13.59 11.62
C LYS A 38 -12.34 14.76 12.15
N GLU A 39 -11.41 15.30 11.36
CA GLU A 39 -10.64 16.49 11.71
C GLU A 39 -11.56 17.73 11.85
N ALA A 40 -12.59 17.86 11.01
CA ALA A 40 -13.59 18.92 11.13
C ALA A 40 -14.48 18.78 12.38
N GLU A 41 -14.81 17.54 12.79
CA GLU A 41 -15.57 17.24 14.02
C GLU A 41 -14.72 17.44 15.29
N ASN A 42 -13.43 17.07 15.23
CA ASN A 42 -12.48 17.17 16.35
C ASN A 42 -11.10 17.60 15.84
N PRO A 43 -10.68 18.86 16.11
CA PRO A 43 -9.36 19.36 15.68
C PRO A 43 -8.17 18.55 16.24
N ASP A 44 -8.36 17.88 17.37
CA ASP A 44 -7.33 17.03 18.01
C ASP A 44 -7.37 15.58 17.52
N PHE A 45 -8.18 15.28 16.51
CA PHE A 45 -8.30 13.93 15.96
C PHE A 45 -6.98 13.40 15.34
N ILE A 46 -6.26 14.26 14.61
CA ILE A 46 -4.97 13.91 14.01
C ILE A 46 -3.84 14.20 15.00
N GLN A 47 -3.17 13.14 15.45
CA GLN A 47 -2.07 13.20 16.43
C GLN A 47 -0.68 13.13 15.80
N GLY A 48 -0.58 12.66 14.56
CA GLY A 48 0.67 12.53 13.79
C GLY A 48 0.57 13.17 12.41
N GLU A 49 1.51 12.86 11.52
CA GLU A 49 1.49 13.31 10.13
C GLU A 49 0.96 12.20 9.21
N ILE A 50 0.00 12.53 8.34
CA ILE A 50 -0.55 11.59 7.36
C ILE A 50 -0.47 12.20 5.97
N LEU A 51 0.26 11.55 5.06
CA LEU A 51 0.29 11.84 3.63
C LEU A 51 -0.47 10.75 2.88
N ILE A 52 -1.43 11.13 2.05
CA ILE A 52 -2.11 10.20 1.14
C ILE A 52 -1.88 10.66 -0.29
N ILE A 53 -1.36 9.77 -1.12
CA ILE A 53 -1.19 9.95 -2.56
C ILE A 53 -2.16 8.99 -3.26
N PRO A 54 -3.36 9.46 -3.66
CA PRO A 54 -4.41 8.60 -4.18
C PRO A 54 -4.05 7.96 -5.51
N SER A 55 -3.33 8.68 -6.37
CA SER A 55 -2.90 8.21 -7.68
C SER A 55 -1.56 8.81 -8.07
N VAL A 56 -0.60 7.95 -8.35
CA VAL A 56 0.71 8.33 -8.91
C VAL A 56 0.63 8.42 -10.43
N ASN A 57 -0.06 7.50 -11.06
CA ASN A 57 -0.17 7.38 -12.52
C ASN A 57 -1.54 7.84 -13.04
N ASN A 58 -1.92 9.07 -12.70
CA ASN A 58 -3.20 9.66 -13.09
C ASN A 58 -3.36 9.81 -14.61
N TYR A 59 -2.26 9.99 -15.36
CA TYR A 59 -2.31 10.08 -16.81
C TYR A 59 -2.78 8.77 -17.45
N SER A 60 -2.20 7.64 -17.04
CA SER A 60 -2.64 6.31 -17.50
C SER A 60 -4.04 5.98 -17.03
N PHE A 61 -4.42 6.46 -15.84
CA PHE A 61 -5.74 6.29 -15.27
C PHE A 61 -6.83 6.89 -16.15
N ASN A 62 -6.61 8.08 -16.70
CA ASN A 62 -7.57 8.77 -17.58
C ASN A 62 -7.85 8.05 -18.88
N ILE A 63 -6.94 7.19 -19.34
CA ILE A 63 -7.07 6.42 -20.58
C ILE A 63 -7.19 4.91 -20.34
N ALA A 64 -7.39 4.50 -19.09
CA ALA A 64 -7.51 3.10 -18.65
C ALA A 64 -6.33 2.21 -19.08
N GLU A 65 -5.13 2.77 -19.16
CA GLU A 65 -3.89 2.05 -19.45
C GLU A 65 -3.19 1.65 -18.16
N ARG A 66 -2.64 0.45 -18.09
CA ARG A 66 -1.98 -0.04 -16.90
C ARG A 66 -0.65 0.67 -16.63
N TYR A 67 0.22 0.67 -17.62
CA TYR A 67 1.56 1.22 -17.55
C TYR A 67 1.62 2.65 -18.07
N TRP A 68 2.76 3.30 -17.94
CA TRP A 68 2.95 4.62 -18.53
C TRP A 68 2.70 4.55 -20.06
N PRO A 69 1.79 5.37 -20.62
CA PRO A 69 1.24 5.08 -21.94
C PRO A 69 2.20 5.36 -23.10
N LEU A 70 3.19 6.24 -22.92
CA LEU A 70 4.11 6.62 -23.99
C LEU A 70 5.14 5.54 -24.30
N ASP A 71 5.66 4.87 -23.27
CA ASP A 71 6.74 3.88 -23.39
C ASP A 71 6.38 2.51 -22.77
N LYS A 72 5.16 2.38 -22.26
CA LYS A 72 4.66 1.18 -21.57
C LYS A 72 5.50 0.76 -20.37
N THR A 73 6.21 1.71 -19.75
CA THR A 73 7.06 1.45 -18.59
C THR A 73 6.24 1.26 -17.32
N ASP A 74 6.66 0.33 -16.48
CA ASP A 74 6.13 0.09 -15.15
C ASP A 74 6.82 1.01 -14.13
N ILE A 75 6.08 1.99 -13.59
CA ILE A 75 6.63 2.94 -12.62
C ILE A 75 7.11 2.23 -11.35
N ASP A 76 6.42 1.16 -10.90
CA ASP A 76 6.84 0.41 -9.70
C ASP A 76 8.19 -0.32 -9.88
N MET A 77 8.68 -0.44 -11.09
CA MET A 77 10.00 -1.00 -11.39
C MET A 77 11.11 0.06 -11.55
N MET A 78 10.83 1.31 -11.21
CA MET A 78 11.75 2.43 -11.43
C MET A 78 12.37 2.99 -10.14
N PHE A 79 12.07 2.41 -8.97
CA PHE A 79 12.57 2.95 -7.71
C PHE A 79 14.02 2.53 -7.41
N PRO A 80 14.82 3.46 -6.80
CA PRO A 80 14.42 4.74 -6.21
C PRO A 80 14.23 5.90 -7.21
N GLY A 81 14.39 5.66 -8.50
CA GLY A 81 14.28 6.65 -9.56
C GLY A 81 15.60 7.36 -9.89
N TYR A 82 15.55 8.23 -10.91
CA TYR A 82 16.68 9.04 -11.32
C TYR A 82 16.19 10.38 -11.91
N ASP A 83 16.68 11.51 -11.36
CA ASP A 83 16.22 12.87 -11.69
C ASP A 83 16.51 13.32 -13.13
N LYS A 84 17.56 12.75 -13.74
CA LYS A 84 17.99 13.02 -15.12
C LYS A 84 17.60 11.90 -16.10
N GLY A 85 16.80 10.93 -15.63
CA GLY A 85 16.34 9.81 -16.43
C GLY A 85 15.12 10.10 -17.29
N GLU A 86 14.55 9.04 -17.83
CA GLU A 86 13.30 9.06 -18.58
C GLU A 86 12.12 9.50 -17.69
N THR A 87 10.98 9.80 -18.30
CA THR A 87 9.82 10.37 -17.58
C THR A 87 9.42 9.53 -16.36
N THR A 88 9.32 8.21 -16.50
CA THR A 88 8.94 7.31 -15.41
C THR A 88 9.98 7.24 -14.29
N GLN A 89 11.27 7.31 -14.62
CA GLN A 89 12.36 7.37 -13.64
C GLN A 89 12.32 8.68 -12.85
N ARG A 90 12.00 9.80 -13.50
CA ARG A 90 11.85 11.10 -12.84
C ARG A 90 10.60 11.15 -11.96
N ILE A 91 9.48 10.53 -12.38
CA ILE A 91 8.28 10.40 -11.55
C ILE A 91 8.60 9.59 -10.30
N ALA A 92 9.25 8.42 -10.47
CA ALA A 92 9.66 7.57 -9.35
C ALA A 92 10.59 8.32 -8.38
N HIS A 93 11.58 9.07 -8.90
CA HIS A 93 12.50 9.86 -8.11
C HIS A 93 11.76 10.92 -7.28
N ARG A 94 10.89 11.73 -7.90
CA ARG A 94 10.13 12.78 -7.20
C ARG A 94 9.20 12.21 -6.15
N LEU A 95 8.52 11.11 -6.46
CA LEU A 95 7.71 10.41 -5.50
C LEU A 95 8.55 9.91 -4.33
N PHE A 96 9.69 9.27 -4.63
CA PHE A 96 10.57 8.70 -3.62
C PHE A 96 11.15 9.79 -2.69
N GLU A 97 11.54 10.95 -3.23
CA GLU A 97 11.97 12.12 -2.43
C GLU A 97 10.86 12.58 -1.46
N ALA A 98 9.61 12.70 -1.96
CA ALA A 98 8.48 13.14 -1.15
C ALA A 98 8.11 12.17 -0.02
N LEU A 99 8.48 10.91 -0.16
CA LEU A 99 8.18 9.86 0.80
C LEU A 99 9.27 9.66 1.87
N GLN A 100 10.38 10.39 1.80
CA GLN A 100 11.46 10.21 2.76
C GLN A 100 11.13 10.79 4.14
N GLY A 101 11.59 10.12 5.19
CA GLY A 101 11.45 10.57 6.57
C GLY A 101 10.11 10.23 7.24
N PHE A 102 9.20 9.52 6.58
CA PHE A 102 8.03 8.95 7.22
C PHE A 102 8.38 7.72 8.06
N THR A 103 7.74 7.59 9.23
CA THR A 103 7.93 6.41 10.12
C THR A 103 7.39 5.15 9.46
N TYR A 104 6.21 5.27 8.84
CA TYR A 104 5.50 4.18 8.18
C TYR A 104 5.18 4.49 6.73
N GLY A 105 5.21 3.47 5.89
CA GLY A 105 4.82 3.54 4.49
C GLY A 105 3.85 2.41 4.12
N VAL A 106 2.77 2.76 3.45
CA VAL A 106 1.79 1.79 2.94
C VAL A 106 1.70 1.93 1.43
N VAL A 107 1.92 0.83 0.71
CA VAL A 107 1.68 0.73 -0.73
C VAL A 107 0.41 -0.08 -0.95
N LEU A 108 -0.58 0.51 -1.60
CA LEU A 108 -1.81 -0.19 -1.98
C LEU A 108 -1.55 -0.98 -3.26
N GLU A 109 -1.90 -2.26 -3.26
CA GLU A 109 -1.70 -3.15 -4.41
C GLU A 109 -2.98 -3.92 -4.75
N ASN A 110 -3.19 -4.20 -6.02
CA ASN A 110 -4.20 -5.15 -6.47
C ASN A 110 -3.56 -6.48 -6.85
N ARG A 111 -4.30 -7.58 -6.72
CA ARG A 111 -3.84 -8.87 -7.24
C ARG A 111 -3.58 -8.81 -8.74
N LYS A 112 -2.58 -9.56 -9.17
CA LYS A 112 -2.23 -9.67 -10.60
C LYS A 112 -3.21 -10.55 -11.37
N ASP A 113 -3.83 -11.50 -10.70
CA ASP A 113 -4.85 -12.40 -11.24
C ASP A 113 -6.28 -11.87 -10.98
N ARG A 114 -7.27 -12.52 -11.58
CA ARG A 114 -8.69 -12.18 -11.40
C ARG A 114 -9.35 -12.97 -10.27
N ALA A 115 -8.59 -13.76 -9.52
CA ALA A 115 -9.15 -14.55 -8.43
C ALA A 115 -9.56 -13.65 -7.26
N TYR A 116 -10.67 -14.00 -6.62
CA TYR A 116 -11.08 -13.37 -5.37
C TYR A 116 -10.08 -13.72 -4.26
N CYS A 117 -9.71 -12.74 -3.47
CA CYS A 117 -8.95 -12.98 -2.24
C CYS A 117 -9.32 -11.95 -1.17
N LEU A 118 -9.27 -12.39 0.07
CA LEU A 118 -9.33 -11.47 1.20
C LEU A 118 -8.11 -10.55 1.22
N PRO A 119 -8.25 -9.31 1.70
CA PRO A 119 -7.12 -8.41 1.86
C PRO A 119 -6.06 -8.99 2.81
N TYR A 120 -4.80 -8.77 2.50
CA TYR A 120 -3.67 -9.22 3.31
C TYR A 120 -2.47 -8.27 3.22
N ILE A 121 -1.57 -8.36 4.21
CA ILE A 121 -0.27 -7.68 4.15
C ILE A 121 0.74 -8.57 3.42
N LYS A 122 1.46 -7.99 2.46
CA LYS A 122 2.63 -8.59 1.85
C LYS A 122 3.90 -7.98 2.46
N LEU A 123 4.77 -8.82 2.99
CA LEU A 123 6.10 -8.45 3.49
C LEU A 123 7.18 -9.27 2.80
N PHE A 124 8.35 -8.69 2.63
CA PHE A 124 9.55 -9.42 2.22
C PHE A 124 10.24 -10.05 3.42
N ASN A 125 10.80 -11.25 3.26
CA ASN A 125 11.45 -12.00 4.34
C ASN A 125 12.69 -11.32 4.93
N VAL A 126 13.30 -10.38 4.21
CA VAL A 126 14.42 -9.58 4.71
C VAL A 126 14.02 -8.51 5.74
N PHE A 127 12.71 -8.39 6.04
CA PHE A 127 12.14 -7.37 6.92
C PHE A 127 11.30 -8.01 8.04
N GLU A 128 11.81 -9.05 8.68
CA GLU A 128 11.11 -9.80 9.75
C GLU A 128 10.66 -8.92 10.92
N GLU A 129 11.44 -7.90 11.27
CA GLU A 129 11.12 -6.96 12.34
C GLU A 129 9.82 -6.18 12.10
N SER A 130 9.32 -6.17 10.86
CA SER A 130 8.06 -5.49 10.51
C SER A 130 6.80 -6.32 10.80
N ILE A 131 6.93 -7.61 11.12
CA ILE A 131 5.76 -8.50 11.36
C ILE A 131 4.93 -8.02 12.55
N GLY A 132 5.59 -7.58 13.63
CA GLY A 132 4.90 -7.05 14.82
C GLY A 132 4.02 -5.85 14.49
N GLU A 133 4.54 -4.91 13.72
CA GLU A 133 3.80 -3.74 13.26
C GLU A 133 2.68 -4.14 12.27
N ALA A 134 2.96 -5.07 11.34
CA ALA A 134 1.97 -5.55 10.38
C ALA A 134 0.72 -6.15 11.03
N LYS A 135 0.86 -6.81 12.18
CA LYS A 135 -0.27 -7.35 12.96
C LYS A 135 -1.24 -6.28 13.44
N LYS A 136 -0.80 -5.04 13.62
CA LYS A 136 -1.65 -3.92 14.06
C LYS A 136 -2.74 -3.57 13.04
N PHE A 137 -2.57 -3.91 11.76
CA PHE A 137 -3.64 -3.77 10.75
C PHE A 137 -4.82 -4.70 11.03
N GLY A 138 -4.60 -5.86 11.67
CA GLY A 138 -5.64 -6.81 12.02
C GLY A 138 -6.22 -7.58 10.82
N PHE A 139 -5.48 -7.72 9.73
CA PHE A 139 -5.84 -8.64 8.66
C PHE A 139 -5.68 -10.10 9.08
N ARG A 140 -6.44 -11.01 8.47
CA ARG A 140 -6.34 -12.46 8.75
C ARG A 140 -4.98 -13.04 8.39
N PHE A 141 -4.32 -12.50 7.36
CA PHE A 141 -3.10 -13.05 6.80
C PHE A 141 -2.03 -11.99 6.61
N ILE A 142 -0.79 -12.39 6.92
CA ILE A 142 0.43 -11.68 6.54
C ILE A 142 1.23 -12.65 5.68
N HIS A 143 1.39 -12.35 4.39
CA HIS A 143 2.20 -13.13 3.48
C HIS A 143 3.66 -12.67 3.57
N HIS A 144 4.44 -13.42 4.30
CA HIS A 144 5.87 -13.21 4.48
C HIS A 144 6.64 -14.05 3.45
N ARG A 145 7.02 -13.45 2.33
CA ARG A 145 7.60 -14.14 1.19
C ARG A 145 9.07 -13.80 0.93
N ALA A 146 9.77 -14.71 0.26
CA ALA A 146 11.12 -14.46 -0.19
C ALA A 146 11.17 -13.28 -1.18
N THR A 147 12.20 -12.45 -1.05
CA THR A 147 12.52 -11.37 -1.98
C THR A 147 13.06 -11.97 -3.28
N THR A 148 12.61 -11.45 -4.41
CA THR A 148 13.13 -11.79 -5.74
C THR A 148 13.91 -10.59 -6.30
N PRO A 149 14.77 -10.79 -7.32
CA PRO A 149 15.50 -9.67 -7.92
C PRO A 149 14.60 -8.55 -8.45
N VAL A 150 13.40 -8.87 -8.95
CA VAL A 150 12.42 -7.87 -9.42
C VAL A 150 11.91 -6.99 -8.29
N ASP A 151 11.80 -7.51 -7.08
CA ASP A 151 11.32 -6.74 -5.93
C ASP A 151 12.27 -5.62 -5.54
N THR A 152 13.57 -5.77 -5.82
CA THR A 152 14.61 -4.80 -5.42
C THR A 152 14.48 -3.43 -6.09
N VAL A 153 13.70 -3.33 -7.14
CA VAL A 153 13.40 -2.07 -7.86
C VAL A 153 12.00 -1.52 -7.56
N SER A 154 11.24 -2.18 -6.65
CA SER A 154 9.89 -1.72 -6.24
C SER A 154 9.95 -0.60 -5.21
N LEU A 155 8.85 0.19 -5.14
CA LEU A 155 8.70 1.23 -4.12
C LEU A 155 8.84 0.66 -2.71
N GLN A 156 8.10 -0.40 -2.38
CA GLN A 156 8.10 -0.99 -1.04
C GLN A 156 9.50 -1.36 -0.57
N TYR A 157 10.28 -2.02 -1.44
CA TYR A 157 11.62 -2.49 -1.10
C TYR A 157 12.59 -1.33 -0.87
N ASN A 158 12.67 -0.39 -1.82
CA ASN A 158 13.57 0.75 -1.72
C ASN A 158 13.21 1.65 -0.54
N TRP A 159 11.93 1.91 -0.32
CA TRP A 159 11.47 2.75 0.77
C TRP A 159 11.84 2.17 2.15
N LYS A 160 11.77 0.83 2.28
CA LYS A 160 12.25 0.14 3.49
C LYS A 160 13.77 0.26 3.66
N LEU A 161 14.56 0.15 2.59
CA LEU A 161 16.02 0.32 2.65
C LEU A 161 16.44 1.71 3.14
N TRP A 162 15.63 2.74 2.87
CA TRP A 162 15.85 4.11 3.36
C TRP A 162 15.27 4.37 4.77
N GLY A 163 14.91 3.33 5.52
CA GLY A 163 14.59 3.39 6.93
C GLY A 163 13.11 3.50 7.29
N THR A 164 12.19 3.58 6.31
CA THR A 164 10.75 3.58 6.56
C THR A 164 10.22 2.16 6.77
N LYS A 165 9.38 1.93 7.77
CA LYS A 165 8.69 0.65 7.97
C LYS A 165 7.55 0.51 6.96
N THR A 166 7.78 -0.28 5.90
CA THR A 166 6.86 -0.36 4.76
C THR A 166 6.03 -1.63 4.73
N PHE A 167 4.79 -1.49 4.27
CA PHE A 167 3.81 -2.57 4.11
C PHE A 167 3.13 -2.44 2.76
N SER A 168 2.96 -3.57 2.03
CA SER A 168 2.03 -3.60 0.91
C SER A 168 0.72 -4.23 1.35
N ILE A 169 -0.39 -3.56 1.12
CA ILE A 169 -1.73 -4.10 1.31
C ILE A 169 -2.24 -4.57 -0.03
N VAL A 170 -2.40 -5.88 -0.18
CA VAL A 170 -2.90 -6.50 -1.41
C VAL A 170 -4.39 -6.79 -1.24
N PHE A 171 -5.22 -6.20 -2.08
CA PHE A 171 -6.68 -6.36 -2.01
C PHE A 171 -7.34 -6.14 -3.36
N GLY A 172 -8.54 -6.68 -3.50
CA GLY A 172 -9.41 -6.41 -4.61
C GLY A 172 -8.84 -6.78 -5.98
N LYS A 173 -9.69 -6.63 -6.98
CA LYS A 173 -9.36 -6.83 -8.39
C LYS A 173 -8.91 -5.53 -9.03
N ARG A 174 -8.28 -5.64 -10.20
CA ARG A 174 -7.98 -4.50 -11.06
C ARG A 174 -9.19 -4.09 -11.86
N SER A 175 -9.19 -2.85 -12.33
CA SER A 175 -10.15 -2.29 -13.29
C SER A 175 -11.61 -2.32 -12.84
N GLU A 176 -11.87 -2.65 -11.59
CA GLU A 176 -13.21 -2.57 -10.98
C GLU A 176 -13.10 -2.17 -9.51
N ILE A 177 -14.13 -1.53 -8.96
CA ILE A 177 -14.15 -1.18 -7.54
C ILE A 177 -14.64 -2.39 -6.76
N ASP A 178 -13.77 -2.90 -5.89
CA ASP A 178 -14.10 -3.94 -4.92
C ASP A 178 -14.50 -3.27 -3.60
N TYR A 179 -15.79 -2.99 -3.45
CA TYR A 179 -16.31 -2.26 -2.28
C TYR A 179 -16.11 -3.03 -0.98
N GLU A 180 -16.28 -4.34 -0.98
CA GLU A 180 -16.17 -5.19 0.21
C GLU A 180 -14.72 -5.22 0.72
N ASN A 181 -13.78 -5.60 -0.13
CA ASN A 181 -12.36 -5.64 0.23
C ASN A 181 -11.79 -4.22 0.43
N GLY A 182 -12.33 -3.23 -0.24
CA GLY A 182 -12.01 -1.82 -0.02
C GLY A 182 -12.39 -1.37 1.39
N ALA A 183 -13.61 -1.68 1.85
CA ALA A 183 -14.06 -1.37 3.21
C ALA A 183 -13.19 -2.04 4.27
N LEU A 184 -12.90 -3.34 4.12
CA LEU A 184 -11.98 -4.07 5.01
C LEU A 184 -10.58 -3.44 5.05
N THR A 185 -10.11 -2.92 3.91
CA THR A 185 -8.81 -2.26 3.81
C THR A 185 -8.81 -0.90 4.52
N ILE A 186 -9.89 -0.11 4.36
CA ILE A 186 -10.06 1.18 5.07
C ILE A 186 -10.08 0.95 6.58
N GLU A 187 -10.87 -0.01 7.07
CA GLU A 187 -10.91 -0.36 8.49
C GLU A 187 -9.54 -0.77 9.03
N ALA A 188 -8.80 -1.59 8.28
CA ALA A 188 -7.48 -2.05 8.69
C ALA A 188 -6.47 -0.90 8.76
N ILE A 189 -6.48 0.02 7.79
CA ILE A 189 -5.64 1.21 7.80
C ILE A 189 -6.01 2.11 8.98
N THR A 190 -7.30 2.38 9.19
CA THR A 190 -7.80 3.19 10.33
C THR A 190 -7.36 2.57 11.66
N ARG A 191 -7.43 1.24 11.78
CA ARG A 191 -6.95 0.51 12.96
C ARG A 191 -5.45 0.68 13.18
N PHE A 192 -4.67 0.60 12.11
CA PHE A 192 -3.22 0.82 12.18
C PHE A 192 -2.88 2.24 12.62
N LEU A 193 -3.57 3.25 12.08
CA LEU A 193 -3.41 4.65 12.46
C LEU A 193 -3.69 4.85 13.96
N SER A 194 -4.81 4.30 14.45
CA SER A 194 -5.20 4.37 15.86
C SER A 194 -4.21 3.65 16.78
N LYS A 195 -3.84 2.40 16.47
CA LYS A 195 -2.90 1.61 17.28
C LYS A 195 -1.46 2.17 17.31
N ASN A 196 -1.14 3.08 16.42
CA ASN A 196 0.15 3.79 16.40
C ASN A 196 0.04 5.25 16.89
N ASN A 197 -1.09 5.64 17.50
CA ASN A 197 -1.33 6.99 18.00
C ASN A 197 -1.12 8.07 16.91
N ILE A 198 -1.50 7.77 15.65
CA ILE A 198 -1.50 8.74 14.54
C ILE A 198 -2.83 9.47 14.49
N ILE A 199 -3.92 8.79 14.91
CA ILE A 199 -5.25 9.37 15.10
C ILE A 199 -5.80 8.98 16.48
N ASP A 200 -6.57 9.88 17.08
CA ASP A 200 -7.36 9.59 18.28
C ASP A 200 -8.74 9.06 17.90
N PHE A 201 -8.83 7.74 17.75
CA PHE A 201 -10.04 7.07 17.30
C PHE A 201 -10.17 5.67 17.90
N ALA A 202 -11.31 5.39 18.52
CA ALA A 202 -11.62 4.05 19.02
C ALA A 202 -11.92 3.10 17.85
N VAL A 203 -11.20 1.99 17.77
CA VAL A 203 -11.35 1.00 16.72
C VAL A 203 -11.62 -0.38 17.29
N ALA A 204 -12.37 -1.19 16.56
CA ALA A 204 -12.52 -2.59 16.89
C ALA A 204 -11.19 -3.35 16.74
N GLU A 205 -10.98 -4.37 17.57
CA GLU A 205 -9.87 -5.30 17.39
C GLU A 205 -10.02 -6.03 16.05
N GLY A 206 -8.93 -6.15 15.32
CA GLY A 206 -8.91 -6.93 14.10
C GLY A 206 -8.70 -8.42 14.37
N TYR A 207 -8.44 -9.16 13.32
CA TYR A 207 -8.10 -10.56 13.43
C TYR A 207 -6.70 -10.76 14.04
N SER A 208 -6.50 -11.86 14.76
CA SER A 208 -5.18 -12.38 15.05
C SER A 208 -4.57 -12.88 13.74
N SER A 209 -3.56 -12.17 13.23
CA SER A 209 -2.99 -12.46 11.91
C SER A 209 -2.18 -13.75 11.90
N ASN A 210 -2.45 -14.62 10.93
CA ASN A 210 -1.60 -15.77 10.62
C ASN A 210 -0.48 -15.35 9.66
N VAL A 211 0.76 -15.64 10.02
CA VAL A 211 1.91 -15.40 9.14
C VAL A 211 2.07 -16.61 8.21
N ILE A 212 1.96 -16.37 6.92
CA ILE A 212 2.08 -17.39 5.87
C ILE A 212 3.46 -17.22 5.22
N THR A 213 4.30 -18.23 5.36
CA THR A 213 5.62 -18.37 4.74
C THR A 213 5.55 -19.38 3.59
N ARG A 214 6.59 -19.43 2.74
CA ARG A 214 6.59 -20.30 1.56
C ARG A 214 6.40 -21.76 1.89
N ASP A 215 6.91 -22.25 3.00
CA ASP A 215 6.78 -23.62 3.48
C ASP A 215 5.33 -24.01 3.82
N LYS A 216 4.46 -23.01 4.04
CA LYS A 216 3.02 -23.19 4.31
C LYS A 216 2.14 -23.05 3.07
N ILE A 217 2.75 -22.87 1.89
CA ILE A 217 2.03 -22.69 0.62
C ILE A 217 2.19 -23.94 -0.24
N GLU A 218 1.08 -24.58 -0.56
CA GLU A 218 1.01 -25.63 -1.57
C GLU A 218 0.58 -25.02 -2.91
N VAL A 219 1.31 -25.36 -3.98
CA VAL A 219 1.02 -24.86 -5.32
C VAL A 219 0.27 -25.96 -6.09
N LEU A 220 -1.01 -25.75 -6.29
CA LEU A 220 -1.83 -26.58 -7.17
C LEU A 220 -1.63 -26.13 -8.61
N LYS A 221 -1.28 -27.06 -9.47
CA LYS A 221 -1.13 -26.82 -10.92
C LYS A 221 -2.22 -27.56 -11.68
N ALA A 222 -2.86 -26.87 -12.60
CA ALA A 222 -3.76 -27.54 -13.55
C ALA A 222 -2.96 -28.52 -14.44
N SER A 223 -3.46 -29.72 -14.61
CA SER A 223 -2.84 -30.76 -15.48
C SER A 223 -3.12 -30.49 -16.97
N LYS A 224 -4.13 -29.68 -17.27
CA LYS A 224 -4.55 -29.29 -18.62
C LYS A 224 -4.96 -27.81 -18.65
N ALA A 225 -4.92 -27.20 -19.82
CA ALA A 225 -5.46 -25.84 -19.99
C ALA A 225 -6.98 -25.81 -19.72
N GLY A 226 -7.44 -24.76 -19.03
CA GLY A 226 -8.85 -24.59 -18.68
C GLY A 226 -9.06 -23.38 -17.77
N LEU A 227 -10.32 -23.08 -17.45
CA LEU A 227 -10.70 -22.13 -16.41
C LEU A 227 -10.71 -22.89 -15.07
N PHE A 228 -10.14 -22.26 -14.06
CA PHE A 228 -10.08 -22.77 -12.70
C PHE A 228 -11.08 -22.02 -11.83
#